data_c8875d45e7a00adc2748f7e8fe955b37
#
_entry.id   c8875d45e7a00adc2748f7e8fe955b37
#
_cell.length_a   1.000
_cell.length_b   1.000
_cell.length_c   1.000
_cell.angle_alpha   90.00
_cell.angle_beta   90.00
_cell.angle_gamma   90.00
#
_symmetry.space_group_name_H-M   'P 1'
#
loop_
_entity.id
_entity.type
_entity.pdbx_description
1 polymer ?
#
loop_
_entity_poly.entity_id
_entity_poly.type
_entity_poly.pdbx_seq_one_letter_code
_entity_poly.pdbx_strand_id
1 'polypeptide(L)'
;MEERTIYDVVIIGSGPGGMTAALYTSRANLKTLILEKGVPGGELLNTSDVENYPGFPTISGPELADNMYKGAMQFGAEYAYGQVSKIELEGDLKVITAGKKTYYAYAVVIATGSYHRKLEVPGEEEYAGRGVSYCAVCDGAFFKDKKIFVIGGGDSAVEEGTYLTQFGKSVTIVHRRDQLRAQKVLQDRAFANEKIDFLWNSVVEEFVGDGSKITGVRVKDVNTGEVTTHDADGVFIYVGLLPVSDPFKDLNITDAEGWIVTNEQMETSIPGIF
;
A
#
# COMPACT_ATOMS: atom_id res chain seq x y z
N MET A 1 -30.11 3.62 -29.66
CA MET A 1 -28.93 4.14 -28.88
C MET A 1 -29.18 3.68 -27.46
N GLU A 2 -28.28 2.87 -26.90
CA GLU A 2 -28.35 2.56 -25.47
C GLU A 2 -28.20 3.87 -24.69
N GLU A 3 -29.10 4.09 -23.74
CA GLU A 3 -29.06 5.29 -22.88
C GLU A 3 -27.81 5.23 -22.00
N ARG A 4 -26.90 6.17 -22.21
CA ARG A 4 -25.66 6.25 -21.42
C ARG A 4 -25.99 6.64 -19.98
N THR A 5 -25.67 5.80 -19.01
CA THR A 5 -25.75 6.19 -17.61
C THR A 5 -24.58 7.13 -17.29
N ILE A 6 -24.92 8.36 -16.91
CA ILE A 6 -23.93 9.35 -16.47
C ILE A 6 -23.96 9.47 -14.95
N TYR A 7 -22.78 9.40 -14.34
CA TYR A 7 -22.58 9.63 -12.91
C TYR A 7 -22.16 11.07 -12.65
N ASP A 8 -22.54 11.62 -11.51
CA ASP A 8 -21.97 12.90 -11.08
C ASP A 8 -20.49 12.71 -10.74
N VAL A 9 -20.18 11.61 -10.02
CA VAL A 9 -18.81 11.27 -9.60
C VAL A 9 -18.53 9.78 -9.79
N VAL A 10 -17.40 9.47 -10.42
CA VAL A 10 -16.80 8.13 -10.41
C VAL A 10 -15.54 8.18 -9.57
N ILE A 11 -15.44 7.27 -8.60
CA ILE A 11 -14.30 7.13 -7.72
C ILE A 11 -13.53 5.88 -8.11
N ILE A 12 -12.24 6.00 -8.36
CA ILE A 12 -11.38 4.89 -8.77
C ILE A 12 -10.53 4.44 -7.59
N GLY A 13 -10.84 3.27 -7.06
CA GLY A 13 -10.26 2.70 -5.86
C GLY A 13 -11.17 2.81 -4.64
N SER A 14 -11.21 1.75 -3.84
CA SER A 14 -12.02 1.63 -2.61
C SER A 14 -11.17 1.41 -1.36
N GLY A 15 -9.99 2.01 -1.33
CA GLY A 15 -9.24 2.23 -0.09
C GLY A 15 -9.91 3.32 0.76
N PRO A 16 -9.32 3.69 1.93
CA PRO A 16 -9.89 4.68 2.85
C PRO A 16 -10.24 6.02 2.17
N GLY A 17 -9.37 6.51 1.29
CA GLY A 17 -9.61 7.76 0.56
C GLY A 17 -10.83 7.68 -0.35
N GLY A 18 -10.93 6.61 -1.16
CA GLY A 18 -12.06 6.42 -2.06
C GLY A 18 -13.38 6.21 -1.33
N MET A 19 -13.41 5.40 -0.28
CA MET A 19 -14.60 5.18 0.54
C MET A 19 -15.04 6.46 1.26
N THR A 20 -14.10 7.28 1.73
CA THR A 20 -14.41 8.59 2.32
C THR A 20 -15.00 9.52 1.29
N ALA A 21 -14.42 9.61 0.09
CA ALA A 21 -14.97 10.42 -0.99
C ALA A 21 -16.40 9.96 -1.35
N ALA A 22 -16.64 8.64 -1.46
CA ALA A 22 -17.96 8.08 -1.76
C ALA A 22 -19.00 8.42 -0.68
N LEU A 23 -18.60 8.34 0.59
CA LEU A 23 -19.48 8.72 1.71
C LEU A 23 -19.96 10.18 1.55
N TYR A 24 -19.05 11.12 1.28
CA TYR A 24 -19.41 12.53 1.21
C TYR A 24 -20.15 12.88 -0.08
N THR A 25 -19.78 12.33 -1.23
CA THR A 25 -20.46 12.58 -2.50
C THR A 25 -21.88 12.01 -2.48
N SER A 26 -22.09 10.78 -1.99
CA SER A 26 -23.43 10.20 -1.88
C SER A 26 -24.31 10.91 -0.84
N ARG A 27 -23.74 11.37 0.29
CA ARG A 27 -24.47 12.23 1.24
C ARG A 27 -24.90 13.57 0.64
N ALA A 28 -24.17 14.07 -0.33
CA ALA A 28 -24.54 15.27 -1.10
C ALA A 28 -25.60 14.99 -2.18
N ASN A 29 -26.17 13.79 -2.21
CA ASN A 29 -27.09 13.30 -3.26
C ASN A 29 -26.51 13.29 -4.67
N LEU A 30 -25.18 13.21 -4.80
CA LEU A 30 -24.55 13.01 -6.09
C LEU A 30 -24.61 11.51 -6.46
N LYS A 31 -24.95 11.24 -7.71
CA LYS A 31 -24.93 9.87 -8.25
C LYS A 31 -23.48 9.40 -8.32
N THR A 32 -23.08 8.58 -7.35
CA THR A 32 -21.70 8.17 -7.11
C THR A 32 -21.48 6.69 -7.43
N LEU A 33 -20.42 6.39 -8.18
CA LEU A 33 -19.96 5.03 -8.45
C LEU A 33 -18.52 4.86 -7.95
N ILE A 34 -18.26 3.76 -7.23
CA ILE A 34 -16.92 3.29 -6.92
C ILE A 34 -16.52 2.19 -7.90
N LEU A 35 -15.37 2.34 -8.56
CA LEU A 35 -14.76 1.29 -9.37
C LEU A 35 -13.55 0.72 -8.63
N GLU A 36 -13.54 -0.59 -8.39
CA GLU A 36 -12.48 -1.28 -7.68
C GLU A 36 -12.09 -2.58 -8.40
N LYS A 37 -10.80 -2.86 -8.49
CA LYS A 37 -10.24 -4.09 -9.11
C LYS A 37 -10.18 -5.28 -8.17
N GLY A 38 -10.37 -5.07 -6.87
CA GLY A 38 -10.24 -6.08 -5.83
C GLY A 38 -11.38 -6.04 -4.82
N VAL A 39 -11.06 -6.36 -3.58
CA VAL A 39 -11.96 -6.27 -2.43
C VAL A 39 -11.86 -4.85 -1.85
N PRO A 40 -12.98 -4.22 -1.44
CA PRO A 40 -12.94 -2.92 -0.77
C PRO A 40 -12.09 -2.94 0.50
N GLY A 41 -11.26 -1.90 0.69
CA GLY A 41 -10.43 -1.76 1.89
C GLY A 41 -9.01 -1.28 1.62
N GLY A 42 -8.46 -1.59 0.44
CA GLY A 42 -7.08 -1.22 0.10
C GLY A 42 -6.09 -1.78 1.13
N GLU A 43 -5.08 -0.99 1.51
CA GLU A 43 -4.02 -1.43 2.45
C GLU A 43 -4.52 -1.70 3.89
N LEU A 44 -5.73 -1.24 4.27
CA LEU A 44 -6.33 -1.64 5.55
C LEU A 44 -6.51 -3.15 5.68
N LEU A 45 -6.74 -3.86 4.57
CA LEU A 45 -6.88 -5.33 4.58
C LEU A 45 -5.58 -6.03 4.97
N ASN A 46 -4.45 -5.36 4.82
CA ASN A 46 -3.11 -5.85 5.11
C ASN A 46 -2.54 -5.30 6.44
N THR A 47 -3.36 -4.57 7.22
CA THR A 47 -2.98 -3.97 8.50
C THR A 47 -3.66 -4.71 9.64
N SER A 48 -2.89 -5.16 10.66
CA SER A 48 -3.45 -5.87 11.82
C SER A 48 -4.28 -4.94 12.69
N ASP A 49 -3.64 -3.90 13.20
CA ASP A 49 -4.20 -2.97 14.17
C ASP A 49 -4.00 -1.53 13.71
N VAL A 50 -5.05 -0.72 13.81
CA VAL A 50 -5.05 0.70 13.51
C VAL A 50 -5.31 1.45 14.80
N GLU A 51 -4.32 2.23 15.27
CA GLU A 51 -4.37 3.01 16.52
C GLU A 51 -4.45 4.52 16.29
N ASN A 52 -4.38 4.95 15.03
CA ASN A 52 -4.31 6.36 14.63
C ASN A 52 -5.52 6.84 13.84
N TYR A 53 -6.64 6.09 13.88
CA TYR A 53 -7.91 6.50 13.29
C TYR A 53 -8.83 7.05 14.36
N PRO A 54 -9.17 8.38 14.35
CA PRO A 54 -10.00 9.00 15.37
C PRO A 54 -11.37 8.33 15.48
N GLY A 55 -11.81 8.02 16.71
CA GLY A 55 -13.06 7.35 17.02
C GLY A 55 -12.88 5.89 17.47
N PHE A 56 -11.70 5.32 17.24
CA PHE A 56 -11.33 3.99 17.73
C PHE A 56 -9.98 4.06 18.47
N PRO A 57 -9.89 3.66 19.74
CA PRO A 57 -8.59 3.51 20.41
C PRO A 57 -7.68 2.51 19.71
N THR A 58 -8.27 1.39 19.26
CA THR A 58 -7.65 0.35 18.43
C THR A 58 -8.76 -0.38 17.69
N ILE A 59 -8.55 -0.67 16.41
CA ILE A 59 -9.46 -1.45 15.56
C ILE A 59 -8.63 -2.23 14.54
N SER A 60 -9.07 -3.44 14.16
CA SER A 60 -8.39 -4.16 13.09
C SER A 60 -8.58 -3.46 11.73
N GLY A 61 -7.56 -3.51 10.88
CA GLY A 61 -7.65 -2.90 9.56
C GLY A 61 -8.83 -3.42 8.73
N PRO A 62 -9.07 -4.76 8.64
CA PRO A 62 -10.23 -5.31 7.95
C PRO A 62 -11.58 -4.86 8.52
N GLU A 63 -11.70 -4.73 9.84
CA GLU A 63 -12.94 -4.26 10.47
C GLU A 63 -13.19 -2.77 10.19
N LEU A 64 -12.14 -1.95 10.22
CA LEU A 64 -12.22 -0.55 9.83
C LEU A 64 -12.62 -0.41 8.36
N ALA A 65 -12.02 -1.22 7.47
CA ALA A 65 -12.36 -1.24 6.05
C ALA A 65 -13.85 -1.59 5.81
N ASP A 66 -14.37 -2.60 6.50
CA ASP A 66 -15.78 -2.99 6.41
C ASP A 66 -16.72 -1.88 6.92
N ASN A 67 -16.36 -1.23 8.02
CA ASN A 67 -17.12 -0.09 8.57
C ASN A 67 -17.12 1.11 7.59
N MET A 68 -15.98 1.42 6.96
CA MET A 68 -15.87 2.49 5.98
C MET A 68 -16.67 2.16 4.71
N TYR A 69 -16.62 0.91 4.24
CA TYR A 69 -17.41 0.45 3.08
C TYR A 69 -18.91 0.56 3.34
N LYS A 70 -19.38 0.06 4.48
CA LYS A 70 -20.80 0.20 4.88
C LYS A 70 -21.23 1.66 4.97
N GLY A 71 -20.36 2.51 5.52
CA GLY A 71 -20.58 3.95 5.57
C GLY A 71 -20.72 4.60 4.19
N ALA A 72 -19.87 4.20 3.23
CA ALA A 72 -19.94 4.70 1.86
C ALA A 72 -21.25 4.26 1.14
N MET A 73 -21.66 3.01 1.35
CA MET A 73 -22.85 2.45 0.69
C MET A 73 -24.18 2.95 1.28
N GLN A 74 -24.25 3.36 2.54
CA GLN A 74 -25.52 3.66 3.23
C GLN A 74 -26.32 4.83 2.63
N PHE A 75 -25.67 5.69 1.84
CA PHE A 75 -26.31 6.85 1.19
C PHE A 75 -26.50 6.66 -0.31
N GLY A 76 -26.42 5.42 -0.82
CA GLY A 76 -26.75 5.08 -2.20
C GLY A 76 -25.59 5.17 -3.17
N ALA A 77 -24.33 5.21 -2.71
CA ALA A 77 -23.20 4.99 -3.60
C ALA A 77 -23.31 3.61 -4.26
N GLU A 78 -23.01 3.53 -5.55
CA GLU A 78 -22.94 2.28 -6.29
C GLU A 78 -21.52 1.73 -6.26
N TYR A 79 -21.37 0.42 -6.34
CA TYR A 79 -20.08 -0.28 -6.45
C TYR A 79 -20.05 -1.16 -7.69
N ALA A 80 -18.96 -1.12 -8.43
CA ALA A 80 -18.72 -2.03 -9.53
C ALA A 80 -17.29 -2.56 -9.52
N TYR A 81 -17.15 -3.86 -9.75
CA TYR A 81 -15.85 -4.47 -10.00
C TYR A 81 -15.33 -4.08 -11.38
N GLY A 82 -14.12 -3.56 -11.45
CA GLY A 82 -13.46 -3.23 -12.71
C GLY A 82 -12.10 -2.60 -12.50
N GLN A 83 -11.13 -3.07 -13.26
CA GLN A 83 -9.80 -2.44 -13.33
C GLN A 83 -9.84 -1.34 -14.38
N VAL A 84 -9.70 -0.09 -13.94
CA VAL A 84 -9.61 1.06 -14.83
C VAL A 84 -8.27 1.02 -15.57
N SER A 85 -8.32 1.17 -16.88
CA SER A 85 -7.16 1.18 -17.77
C SER A 85 -6.91 2.52 -18.44
N LYS A 86 -7.94 3.39 -18.51
CA LYS A 86 -7.83 4.69 -19.19
C LYS A 86 -8.94 5.64 -18.75
N ILE A 87 -8.65 6.94 -18.79
CA ILE A 87 -9.62 8.02 -18.76
C ILE A 87 -9.41 8.89 -19.98
N GLU A 88 -10.50 9.23 -20.68
CA GLU A 88 -10.52 10.15 -21.81
C GLU A 88 -11.49 11.30 -21.53
N LEU A 89 -11.29 12.43 -22.21
CA LEU A 89 -12.14 13.62 -22.05
C LEU A 89 -13.06 13.74 -23.26
N GLU A 90 -14.40 13.81 -23.02
CA GLU A 90 -15.44 14.03 -24.05
C GLU A 90 -16.26 15.26 -23.65
N GLY A 91 -15.79 16.46 -24.03
CA GLY A 91 -16.36 17.72 -23.54
C GLY A 91 -16.23 17.81 -22.01
N ASP A 92 -17.35 18.00 -21.32
CA ASP A 92 -17.37 18.06 -19.85
C ASP A 92 -17.31 16.66 -19.19
N LEU A 93 -17.51 15.60 -19.97
CA LEU A 93 -17.54 14.23 -19.45
C LEU A 93 -16.14 13.62 -19.42
N LYS A 94 -15.92 12.81 -18.41
CA LYS A 94 -14.80 11.87 -18.28
C LYS A 94 -15.30 10.50 -18.67
N VAL A 95 -14.63 9.89 -19.64
CA VAL A 95 -14.94 8.56 -20.16
C VAL A 95 -13.96 7.57 -19.57
N ILE A 96 -14.44 6.72 -18.68
CA ILE A 96 -13.62 5.79 -17.89
C ILE A 96 -13.74 4.38 -18.48
N THR A 97 -12.66 3.82 -18.96
CA THR A 97 -12.61 2.44 -19.45
C THR A 97 -12.15 1.50 -18.34
N ALA A 98 -12.99 0.52 -18.00
CA ALA A 98 -12.68 -0.53 -17.02
C ALA A 98 -12.98 -1.92 -17.61
N GLY A 99 -11.93 -2.61 -18.05
CA GLY A 99 -12.05 -3.87 -18.78
C GLY A 99 -12.82 -3.69 -20.08
N LYS A 100 -13.98 -4.36 -20.20
CA LYS A 100 -14.87 -4.26 -21.37
C LYS A 100 -16.00 -3.22 -21.20
N LYS A 101 -16.07 -2.56 -20.06
CA LYS A 101 -17.11 -1.58 -19.73
C LYS A 101 -16.58 -0.17 -19.83
N THR A 102 -17.48 0.75 -20.21
CA THR A 102 -17.21 2.18 -20.24
C THR A 102 -18.20 2.89 -19.33
N TYR A 103 -17.71 3.80 -18.51
CA TYR A 103 -18.48 4.61 -17.59
C TYR A 103 -18.28 6.09 -17.92
N TYR A 104 -19.29 6.90 -17.63
CA TYR A 104 -19.30 8.33 -17.93
C TYR A 104 -19.58 9.12 -16.66
N ALA A 105 -18.79 10.16 -16.40
CA ALA A 105 -18.95 11.00 -15.22
C ALA A 105 -18.60 12.46 -15.50
N TYR A 106 -19.21 13.36 -14.74
CA TYR A 106 -18.80 14.77 -14.73
C TYR A 106 -17.51 14.99 -13.94
N ALA A 107 -17.33 14.21 -12.86
CA ALA A 107 -16.11 14.27 -12.04
C ALA A 107 -15.52 12.87 -11.79
N VAL A 108 -14.19 12.81 -11.63
CA VAL A 108 -13.46 11.60 -11.25
C VAL A 108 -12.59 11.90 -10.04
N VAL A 109 -12.63 11.02 -9.04
CA VAL A 109 -11.69 11.00 -7.92
C VAL A 109 -10.76 9.81 -8.11
N ILE A 110 -9.46 10.05 -8.21
CA ILE A 110 -8.45 9.00 -8.35
C ILE A 110 -7.92 8.67 -6.95
N ALA A 111 -8.33 7.52 -6.42
CA ALA A 111 -7.97 7.02 -5.10
C ALA A 111 -7.34 5.62 -5.17
N THR A 112 -6.52 5.38 -6.20
CA THR A 112 -5.96 4.06 -6.55
C THR A 112 -4.85 3.58 -5.63
N GLY A 113 -4.34 4.46 -4.75
CA GLY A 113 -3.31 4.12 -3.79
C GLY A 113 -1.94 3.83 -4.42
N SER A 114 -1.22 2.93 -3.79
CA SER A 114 0.15 2.59 -4.15
C SER A 114 0.42 1.09 -3.95
N TYR A 115 1.58 0.64 -4.41
CA TYR A 115 2.08 -0.72 -4.17
C TYR A 115 3.53 -0.67 -3.64
N HIS A 116 3.98 -1.75 -3.01
CA HIS A 116 5.31 -1.82 -2.43
C HIS A 116 6.40 -1.77 -3.49
N ARG A 117 7.41 -0.93 -3.23
CA ARG A 117 8.62 -0.86 -4.05
C ARG A 117 9.45 -2.13 -3.82
N LYS A 118 9.92 -2.73 -4.90
CA LYS A 118 10.90 -3.82 -4.85
C LYS A 118 12.31 -3.28 -4.62
N LEU A 119 13.19 -4.12 -4.07
CA LEU A 119 14.62 -3.84 -3.97
C LEU A 119 15.35 -4.06 -5.29
N GLU A 120 14.79 -4.94 -6.14
CA GLU A 120 15.36 -5.37 -7.43
C GLU A 120 16.74 -6.04 -7.27
N VAL A 121 16.92 -6.77 -6.17
CA VAL A 121 18.14 -7.55 -5.90
C VAL A 121 17.99 -9.01 -6.29
N PRO A 122 19.08 -9.73 -6.59
CA PRO A 122 19.05 -11.16 -6.84
C PRO A 122 18.33 -11.92 -5.73
N GLY A 123 17.52 -12.91 -6.10
CA GLY A 123 16.74 -13.73 -5.17
C GLY A 123 15.39 -13.14 -4.75
N GLU A 124 15.12 -11.84 -4.95
CA GLU A 124 13.86 -11.23 -4.52
C GLU A 124 12.65 -11.86 -5.21
N GLU A 125 12.67 -11.94 -6.54
CA GLU A 125 11.57 -12.56 -7.30
C GLU A 125 11.58 -14.09 -7.18
N GLU A 126 12.76 -14.69 -7.13
CA GLU A 126 12.90 -16.13 -7.01
C GLU A 126 12.25 -16.65 -5.73
N TYR A 127 12.46 -15.97 -4.60
CA TYR A 127 11.93 -16.39 -3.30
C TYR A 127 10.66 -15.65 -2.88
N ALA A 128 10.02 -14.86 -3.75
CA ALA A 128 8.72 -14.26 -3.51
C ALA A 128 7.67 -15.33 -3.17
N GLY A 129 6.98 -15.22 -2.03
CA GLY A 129 6.08 -16.25 -1.50
C GLY A 129 6.77 -17.53 -1.00
N ARG A 130 8.11 -17.57 -1.03
CA ARG A 130 8.94 -18.68 -0.53
C ARG A 130 9.96 -18.20 0.50
N GLY A 131 9.55 -17.21 1.31
CA GLY A 131 10.32 -16.60 2.36
C GLY A 131 10.57 -15.10 2.17
N VAL A 132 10.37 -14.54 0.97
CA VAL A 132 10.33 -13.09 0.73
C VAL A 132 8.87 -12.65 0.64
N SER A 133 8.49 -11.65 1.44
CA SER A 133 7.12 -11.12 1.54
C SER A 133 7.11 -9.59 1.63
N TYR A 134 5.93 -9.00 1.38
CA TYR A 134 5.63 -7.57 1.51
C TYR A 134 4.43 -7.32 2.46
N CYS A 135 3.90 -8.38 3.10
CA CYS A 135 2.74 -8.30 3.98
C CYS A 135 2.97 -9.14 5.24
N ALA A 136 3.28 -8.48 6.36
CA ALA A 136 3.51 -9.16 7.64
C ALA A 136 2.24 -9.83 8.18
N VAL A 137 1.09 -9.19 8.02
CA VAL A 137 -0.21 -9.72 8.47
C VAL A 137 -0.60 -10.98 7.70
N CYS A 138 -0.31 -11.00 6.38
CA CYS A 138 -0.63 -12.14 5.52
C CYS A 138 0.24 -13.37 5.84
N ASP A 139 1.54 -13.12 6.01
CA ASP A 139 2.55 -14.20 5.96
C ASP A 139 3.27 -14.43 7.30
N GLY A 140 3.17 -13.49 8.26
CA GLY A 140 3.92 -13.54 9.52
C GLY A 140 3.75 -14.85 10.31
N ALA A 141 2.53 -15.41 10.32
CA ALA A 141 2.23 -16.65 11.02
C ALA A 141 3.01 -17.88 10.50
N PHE A 142 3.48 -17.87 9.23
CA PHE A 142 4.29 -18.95 8.66
C PHE A 142 5.73 -18.97 9.21
N PHE A 143 6.15 -17.88 9.88
CA PHE A 143 7.51 -17.72 10.40
C PHE A 143 7.58 -17.90 11.93
N LYS A 144 6.68 -18.69 12.50
CA LYS A 144 6.71 -19.01 13.93
C LYS A 144 8.04 -19.63 14.35
N ASP A 145 8.64 -19.06 15.41
CA ASP A 145 9.94 -19.45 15.98
C ASP A 145 11.13 -19.39 14.99
N LYS A 146 11.02 -18.52 13.97
CA LYS A 146 11.99 -18.31 12.89
C LYS A 146 12.75 -17.00 13.02
N LYS A 147 13.89 -16.91 12.31
CA LYS A 147 14.68 -15.67 12.17
C LYS A 147 14.09 -14.85 11.03
N ILE A 148 13.58 -13.67 11.34
CA ILE A 148 12.94 -12.78 10.39
C ILE A 148 13.81 -11.54 10.15
N PHE A 149 13.95 -11.13 8.91
CA PHE A 149 14.55 -9.87 8.53
C PHE A 149 13.48 -8.91 8.00
N VAL A 150 13.58 -7.64 8.39
CA VAL A 150 12.72 -6.57 7.90
C VAL A 150 13.58 -5.51 7.24
N ILE A 151 13.31 -5.21 5.98
CA ILE A 151 14.12 -4.27 5.20
C ILE A 151 13.40 -2.94 5.11
N GLY A 152 13.95 -1.92 5.77
CA GLY A 152 13.39 -0.57 5.80
C GLY A 152 13.73 0.17 7.08
N GLY A 153 13.10 1.32 7.32
CA GLY A 153 13.33 2.15 8.52
C GLY A 153 12.34 3.29 8.65
N GLY A 154 11.25 3.25 7.88
CA GLY A 154 10.06 4.10 8.02
C GLY A 154 8.99 3.43 8.89
N ASP A 155 7.83 4.09 9.03
CA ASP A 155 6.71 3.63 9.87
C ASP A 155 6.36 2.18 9.59
N SER A 156 6.07 1.81 8.35
CA SER A 156 5.70 0.44 7.98
C SER A 156 6.74 -0.60 8.38
N ALA A 157 8.05 -0.33 8.17
CA ALA A 157 9.10 -1.28 8.53
C ALA A 157 9.17 -1.53 10.03
N VAL A 158 9.01 -0.48 10.84
CA VAL A 158 9.13 -0.54 12.30
C VAL A 158 7.88 -1.13 12.94
N GLU A 159 6.71 -0.74 12.47
CA GLU A 159 5.41 -1.23 12.93
C GLU A 159 5.27 -2.73 12.62
N GLU A 160 5.44 -3.10 11.35
CA GLU A 160 5.33 -4.49 10.91
C GLU A 160 6.46 -5.37 11.48
N GLY A 161 7.68 -4.82 11.64
CA GLY A 161 8.77 -5.50 12.34
C GLY A 161 8.41 -5.80 13.80
N THR A 162 7.76 -4.86 14.48
CA THR A 162 7.27 -5.06 15.84
C THR A 162 6.16 -6.12 15.88
N TYR A 163 5.21 -6.06 14.94
CA TYR A 163 4.17 -7.08 14.80
C TYR A 163 4.73 -8.49 14.60
N LEU A 164 5.74 -8.64 13.74
CA LEU A 164 6.37 -9.92 13.45
C LEU A 164 7.04 -10.58 14.67
N THR A 165 7.36 -9.82 15.72
CA THR A 165 7.91 -10.41 16.97
C THR A 165 6.92 -11.31 17.70
N GLN A 166 5.62 -11.22 17.41
CA GLN A 166 4.61 -12.14 17.95
C GLN A 166 4.84 -13.57 17.44
N PHE A 167 5.41 -13.73 16.25
CA PHE A 167 5.65 -15.01 15.61
C PHE A 167 7.12 -15.41 15.66
N GLY A 168 8.00 -14.50 15.24
CA GLY A 168 9.43 -14.75 15.09
C GLY A 168 10.15 -15.05 16.40
N LYS A 169 11.22 -15.85 16.29
CA LYS A 169 12.23 -16.02 17.35
C LYS A 169 13.01 -14.72 17.54
N SER A 170 13.38 -14.08 16.45
CA SER A 170 14.03 -12.78 16.40
C SER A 170 13.64 -12.04 15.13
N VAL A 171 13.64 -10.72 15.20
CA VAL A 171 13.40 -9.82 14.06
C VAL A 171 14.60 -8.90 13.92
N THR A 172 15.24 -8.87 12.76
CA THR A 172 16.36 -7.96 12.47
C THR A 172 15.93 -6.91 11.47
N ILE A 173 15.90 -5.65 11.89
CA ILE A 173 15.60 -4.52 11.00
C ILE A 173 16.87 -4.05 10.31
N VAL A 174 16.93 -4.15 8.99
CA VAL A 174 18.05 -3.69 8.15
C VAL A 174 17.76 -2.30 7.63
N HIS A 175 18.55 -1.32 8.02
CA HIS A 175 18.37 0.05 7.58
C HIS A 175 19.64 0.69 7.04
N ARG A 176 19.51 1.39 5.89
CA ARG A 176 20.65 2.02 5.18
C ARG A 176 21.26 3.24 5.88
N ARG A 177 20.68 3.70 6.99
CA ARG A 177 21.14 4.84 7.80
C ARG A 177 21.40 4.38 9.23
N ASP A 178 21.95 5.28 10.04
CA ASP A 178 22.26 5.07 11.46
C ASP A 178 21.07 5.38 12.39
N GLN A 179 19.92 5.81 11.84
CA GLN A 179 18.71 6.11 12.60
C GLN A 179 17.43 5.88 11.78
N LEU A 180 16.36 5.46 12.45
CA LEU A 180 15.04 5.27 11.85
C LEU A 180 14.41 6.61 11.45
N ARG A 181 13.52 6.53 10.46
CA ARG A 181 12.65 7.65 10.04
C ARG A 181 11.23 7.52 10.53
N ALA A 182 10.91 6.41 11.18
CA ALA A 182 9.59 6.14 11.75
C ALA A 182 9.22 7.16 12.83
N GLN A 183 7.93 7.27 13.12
CA GLN A 183 7.42 8.08 14.23
C GLN A 183 8.04 7.65 15.56
N LYS A 184 8.25 8.61 16.45
CA LYS A 184 8.96 8.37 17.71
C LYS A 184 8.33 7.25 18.56
N VAL A 185 6.99 7.20 18.60
CA VAL A 185 6.25 6.16 19.35
C VAL A 185 6.55 4.75 18.83
N LEU A 186 6.69 4.58 17.51
CA LEU A 186 7.04 3.30 16.89
C LEU A 186 8.50 2.93 17.17
N GLN A 187 9.40 3.92 17.09
CA GLN A 187 10.81 3.71 17.44
C GLN A 187 10.98 3.25 18.90
N ASP A 188 10.28 3.91 19.85
CA ASP A 188 10.38 3.58 21.27
C ASP A 188 9.87 2.16 21.55
N ARG A 189 8.78 1.73 20.89
CA ARG A 189 8.28 0.34 20.97
C ARG A 189 9.31 -0.66 20.42
N ALA A 190 9.89 -0.38 19.27
CA ALA A 190 10.87 -1.27 18.65
C ALA A 190 12.16 -1.38 19.47
N PHE A 191 12.69 -0.25 20.00
CA PHE A 191 13.87 -0.26 20.85
C PHE A 191 13.65 -0.95 22.21
N ALA A 192 12.43 -0.94 22.72
CA ALA A 192 12.08 -1.64 23.97
C ALA A 192 11.82 -3.14 23.77
N ASN A 193 11.76 -3.64 22.55
CA ASN A 193 11.43 -5.03 22.24
C ASN A 193 12.70 -5.89 22.16
N GLU A 194 12.89 -6.79 23.12
CA GLU A 194 14.07 -7.66 23.23
C GLU A 194 14.26 -8.64 22.06
N LYS A 195 13.24 -8.83 21.21
CA LYS A 195 13.34 -9.67 20.01
C LYS A 195 13.81 -8.90 18.79
N ILE A 196 13.94 -7.56 18.86
CA ILE A 196 14.32 -6.72 17.73
C ILE A 196 15.79 -6.35 17.81
N ASP A 197 16.51 -6.70 16.75
CA ASP A 197 17.87 -6.25 16.49
C ASP A 197 17.91 -5.31 15.30
N PHE A 198 18.97 -4.49 15.19
CA PHE A 198 19.15 -3.54 14.11
C PHE A 198 20.47 -3.74 13.39
N LEU A 199 20.45 -3.81 12.06
CA LEU A 199 21.61 -3.67 11.19
C LEU A 199 21.57 -2.29 10.56
N TRP A 200 22.30 -1.37 11.16
CA TRP A 200 22.45 0.00 10.71
C TRP A 200 23.42 0.14 9.54
N ASN A 201 23.30 1.23 8.79
CA ASN A 201 24.17 1.54 7.66
C ASN A 201 24.29 0.39 6.66
N SER A 202 23.23 -0.37 6.50
CA SER A 202 23.22 -1.65 5.80
C SER A 202 22.20 -1.70 4.69
N VAL A 203 22.61 -2.23 3.53
CA VAL A 203 21.76 -2.47 2.37
C VAL A 203 21.80 -3.95 1.98
N VAL A 204 20.68 -4.47 1.49
CA VAL A 204 20.63 -5.84 0.98
C VAL A 204 21.25 -5.88 -0.42
N GLU A 205 22.14 -6.86 -0.65
CA GLU A 205 22.69 -7.14 -1.98
C GLU A 205 22.04 -8.36 -2.64
N GLU A 206 21.60 -9.34 -1.85
CA GLU A 206 21.05 -10.59 -2.38
C GLU A 206 20.24 -11.33 -1.30
N PHE A 207 19.19 -12.00 -1.71
CA PHE A 207 18.51 -13.03 -0.93
C PHE A 207 19.02 -14.42 -1.35
N VAL A 208 19.60 -15.11 -0.40
CA VAL A 208 20.20 -16.44 -0.63
C VAL A 208 19.20 -17.53 -0.28
N GLY A 209 19.14 -18.59 -1.06
CA GLY A 209 18.26 -19.71 -0.76
C GLY A 209 18.78 -21.05 -1.28
N ASP A 210 18.03 -22.10 -1.00
CA ASP A 210 18.36 -23.49 -1.37
C ASP A 210 17.66 -23.94 -2.67
N GLY A 211 17.06 -22.99 -3.40
CA GLY A 211 16.25 -23.26 -4.59
C GLY A 211 14.76 -23.52 -4.28
N SER A 212 14.42 -23.91 -3.04
CA SER A 212 13.04 -24.08 -2.60
C SER A 212 12.53 -22.90 -1.79
N LYS A 213 13.37 -22.32 -0.95
CA LYS A 213 13.07 -21.21 -0.04
C LYS A 213 14.30 -20.37 0.26
N ILE A 214 14.07 -19.20 0.86
CA ILE A 214 15.15 -18.38 1.40
C ILE A 214 15.84 -19.09 2.59
N THR A 215 17.16 -18.90 2.71
CA THR A 215 17.97 -19.39 3.83
C THR A 215 18.85 -18.30 4.42
N GLY A 216 18.98 -17.17 3.74
CA GLY A 216 19.83 -16.08 4.22
C GLY A 216 19.65 -14.77 3.46
N VAL A 217 20.22 -13.72 4.04
CA VAL A 217 20.29 -12.38 3.46
C VAL A 217 21.74 -11.94 3.42
N ARG A 218 22.21 -11.54 2.23
CA ARG A 218 23.53 -10.92 2.06
C ARG A 218 23.40 -9.41 2.18
N VAL A 219 24.09 -8.85 3.15
CA VAL A 219 23.99 -7.44 3.55
C VAL A 219 25.34 -6.79 3.41
N LYS A 220 25.36 -5.56 2.87
CA LYS A 220 26.55 -4.73 2.73
C LYS A 220 26.48 -3.53 3.66
N ASP A 221 27.50 -3.32 4.46
CA ASP A 221 27.71 -2.08 5.20
C ASP A 221 28.08 -0.94 4.22
N VAL A 222 27.31 0.15 4.23
CA VAL A 222 27.50 1.26 3.27
C VAL A 222 28.73 2.12 3.58
N ASN A 223 29.25 2.06 4.81
CA ASN A 223 30.41 2.85 5.24
C ASN A 223 31.72 2.12 4.94
N THR A 224 31.76 0.81 5.21
CA THR A 224 32.98 -0.01 5.07
C THR A 224 33.04 -0.77 3.76
N GLY A 225 31.88 -1.02 3.13
CA GLY A 225 31.75 -1.88 1.97
C GLY A 225 31.84 -3.38 2.28
N GLU A 226 31.97 -3.75 3.57
CA GLU A 226 32.00 -5.15 4.00
C GLU A 226 30.66 -5.84 3.70
N VAL A 227 30.73 -7.05 3.15
CA VAL A 227 29.57 -7.87 2.84
C VAL A 227 29.53 -9.06 3.77
N THR A 228 28.40 -9.23 4.48
CA THR A 228 28.17 -10.34 5.39
C THR A 228 26.90 -11.09 4.99
N THR A 229 26.87 -12.40 5.24
CA THR A 229 25.67 -13.22 5.04
C THR A 229 25.10 -13.61 6.39
N HIS A 230 23.82 -13.37 6.57
CA HIS A 230 23.06 -13.70 7.77
C HIS A 230 22.04 -14.78 7.46
N ASP A 231 21.91 -15.78 8.34
CA ASP A 231 20.86 -16.77 8.24
C ASP A 231 19.49 -16.09 8.42
N ALA A 232 18.57 -16.34 7.52
CA ALA A 232 17.19 -15.83 7.56
C ALA A 232 16.21 -16.90 7.08
N ASP A 233 15.14 -17.09 7.80
CA ASP A 233 14.03 -17.95 7.39
C ASP A 233 12.94 -17.18 6.63
N GLY A 234 12.84 -15.87 6.86
CA GLY A 234 11.89 -14.97 6.19
C GLY A 234 12.40 -13.54 6.12
N VAL A 235 11.98 -12.85 5.07
CA VAL A 235 12.29 -11.43 4.82
C VAL A 235 11.03 -10.68 4.45
N PHE A 236 10.84 -9.51 5.07
CA PHE A 236 9.74 -8.60 4.79
C PHE A 236 10.28 -7.26 4.31
N ILE A 237 9.77 -6.75 3.17
CA ILE A 237 10.37 -5.60 2.47
C ILE A 237 9.46 -4.38 2.56
N TYR A 238 9.96 -3.29 3.18
CA TYR A 238 9.26 -2.02 3.37
C TYR A 238 10.15 -0.82 3.01
N VAL A 239 10.52 -0.72 1.73
CA VAL A 239 11.49 0.28 1.22
C VAL A 239 10.82 1.45 0.48
N GLY A 240 9.51 1.57 0.63
CA GLY A 240 8.70 2.63 0.05
C GLY A 240 7.58 2.10 -0.83
N LEU A 241 6.83 3.04 -1.38
CA LEU A 241 5.65 2.78 -2.20
C LEU A 241 5.81 3.43 -3.56
N LEU A 242 5.12 2.87 -4.55
CA LEU A 242 4.98 3.42 -5.90
C LEU A 242 3.51 3.66 -6.21
N PRO A 243 3.13 4.82 -6.81
CA PRO A 243 1.74 5.14 -7.07
C PRO A 243 1.14 4.24 -8.16
N VAL A 244 -0.15 3.88 -8.01
CA VAL A 244 -0.92 3.18 -9.04
C VAL A 244 -1.54 4.22 -9.97
N SER A 245 -0.72 4.86 -10.81
CA SER A 245 -1.10 5.97 -11.69
C SER A 245 -0.91 5.69 -13.19
N ASP A 246 -0.39 4.51 -13.54
CA ASP A 246 -0.17 4.11 -14.94
C ASP A 246 -1.38 4.33 -15.86
N PRO A 247 -2.64 4.07 -15.44
CA PRO A 247 -3.83 4.28 -16.27
C PRO A 247 -4.09 5.75 -16.62
N PHE A 248 -3.42 6.69 -15.96
CA PHE A 248 -3.67 8.13 -16.06
C PHE A 248 -2.51 8.90 -16.72
N LYS A 249 -1.49 8.20 -17.21
CA LYS A 249 -0.29 8.80 -17.82
C LYS A 249 -0.62 9.77 -18.97
N ASP A 250 -1.59 9.42 -19.79
CA ASP A 250 -1.99 10.22 -20.95
C ASP A 250 -2.65 11.56 -20.57
N LEU A 251 -3.05 11.70 -19.31
CA LEU A 251 -3.64 12.94 -18.79
C LEU A 251 -2.60 13.99 -18.41
N ASN A 252 -1.31 13.63 -18.32
CA ASN A 252 -0.22 14.52 -17.92
C ASN A 252 -0.47 15.23 -16.57
N ILE A 253 -1.02 14.50 -15.59
CA ILE A 253 -1.34 14.99 -14.24
C ILE A 253 -0.39 14.45 -13.17
N THR A 254 0.70 13.79 -13.57
CA THR A 254 1.68 13.19 -12.65
C THR A 254 3.03 13.90 -12.71
N ASP A 255 3.77 13.83 -11.61
CA ASP A 255 5.18 14.21 -11.56
C ASP A 255 6.10 13.16 -12.22
N ALA A 256 7.40 13.39 -12.15
CA ALA A 256 8.41 12.49 -12.71
C ALA A 256 8.47 11.11 -12.03
N GLU A 257 7.97 11.00 -10.79
CA GLU A 257 7.92 9.76 -10.01
C GLU A 257 6.57 9.04 -10.15
N GLY A 258 5.63 9.62 -10.89
CA GLY A 258 4.30 9.08 -11.15
C GLY A 258 3.23 9.49 -10.12
N TRP A 259 3.55 10.33 -9.12
CA TRP A 259 2.55 10.82 -8.18
C TRP A 259 1.65 11.86 -8.84
N ILE A 260 0.34 11.76 -8.59
CA ILE A 260 -0.63 12.74 -9.09
C ILE A 260 -0.42 14.08 -8.39
N VAL A 261 -0.23 15.13 -9.20
CA VAL A 261 -0.01 16.49 -8.71
C VAL A 261 -1.35 17.21 -8.54
N THR A 262 -1.59 17.71 -7.33
CA THR A 262 -2.80 18.47 -6.98
C THR A 262 -2.47 19.78 -6.29
N ASN A 263 -3.45 20.70 -6.29
CA ASN A 263 -3.42 21.87 -5.41
C ASN A 263 -3.94 21.52 -3.99
N GLU A 264 -4.06 22.52 -3.12
CA GLU A 264 -4.56 22.36 -1.74
C GLU A 264 -6.04 21.91 -1.68
N GLN A 265 -6.79 22.05 -2.74
CA GLN A 265 -8.17 21.59 -2.89
C GLN A 265 -8.27 20.19 -3.51
N MET A 266 -7.14 19.49 -3.67
CA MET A 266 -7.03 18.20 -4.33
C MET A 266 -7.42 18.20 -5.82
N GLU A 267 -7.42 19.37 -6.47
CA GLU A 267 -7.69 19.49 -7.90
C GLU A 267 -6.40 19.26 -8.70
N THR A 268 -6.50 18.43 -9.73
CA THR A 268 -5.43 18.29 -10.74
C THR A 268 -5.47 19.48 -11.73
N SER A 269 -4.55 19.48 -12.70
CA SER A 269 -4.57 20.46 -13.79
C SER A 269 -5.78 20.30 -14.74
N ILE A 270 -6.54 19.21 -14.63
CA ILE A 270 -7.71 18.93 -15.46
C ILE A 270 -8.98 19.14 -14.64
N PRO A 271 -9.86 20.10 -15.03
CA PRO A 271 -11.11 20.34 -14.30
C PRO A 271 -11.98 19.08 -14.17
N GLY A 272 -12.42 18.79 -12.93
CA GLY A 272 -13.24 17.64 -12.59
C GLY A 272 -12.44 16.33 -12.48
N ILE A 273 -11.13 16.38 -12.39
CA ILE A 273 -10.26 15.24 -11.97
C ILE A 273 -9.52 15.64 -10.71
N PHE A 274 -9.71 14.81 -9.64
CA PHE A 274 -9.22 15.01 -8.29
C PHE A 274 -8.36 13.84 -7.83
#